data_3fa276731f61c12be29869a9603d31b0
#
_entry.id   3fa276731f61c12be29869a9603d31b0
#
_cell.length_a   1.000
_cell.length_b   1.000
_cell.length_c   1.000
_cell.angle_alpha   90.00
_cell.angle_beta   90.00
_cell.angle_gamma   90.00
#
_symmetry.space_group_name_H-M   'P 1'
#
loop_
_entity.id
_entity.type
_entity.pdbx_description
1 polymer ?
#
loop_
_entity_poly.entity_id
_entity_poly.type
_entity_poly.pdbx_seq_one_letter_code
_entity_poly.pdbx_strand_id
1 'polypeptide(L)'
;VELTSGLCSDGYVNSALVTSNPGHLKSLAFAVAKRLCQRNIYPDWVVGSYAAITFSYELARQMGARHGHTEKDPNDPRRQLWQPFEIPEGKIVLQAEELITSFGTTFAVREAIERQNPDPVKILPVVATAIYRPPQLGVDTPLDVAALVERAVKSWRRDGCPLCAQGSQRLHWAELTGQTV
;
A
#
# COMPACT_ATOMS: atom_id res chain seq x y z
N VAL A 1 -8.50 -2.07 18.82
CA VAL A 1 -9.07 -2.91 17.74
C VAL A 1 -8.26 -4.19 17.64
N GLU A 2 -8.94 -5.33 17.39
CA GLU A 2 -8.27 -6.58 17.00
C GLU A 2 -8.15 -6.64 15.48
N LEU A 3 -6.91 -6.78 15.01
CA LEU A 3 -6.58 -6.86 13.58
C LEU A 3 -6.71 -8.30 13.07
N THR A 4 -6.79 -8.50 11.75
CA THR A 4 -6.75 -9.81 11.09
C THR A 4 -5.53 -10.66 11.45
N SER A 5 -4.43 -10.02 11.85
CA SER A 5 -3.22 -10.68 12.34
C SER A 5 -3.32 -11.21 13.77
N GLY A 6 -4.44 -11.00 14.47
CA GLY A 6 -4.63 -11.32 15.88
C GLY A 6 -3.97 -10.35 16.85
N LEU A 7 -3.32 -9.29 16.35
CA LEU A 7 -2.73 -8.24 17.19
C LEU A 7 -3.80 -7.24 17.64
N CYS A 8 -3.63 -6.69 18.84
CA CYS A 8 -4.36 -5.52 19.30
C CYS A 8 -3.73 -4.26 18.72
N SER A 9 -4.54 -3.26 18.38
CA SER A 9 -4.06 -1.98 17.84
C SER A 9 -4.83 -0.80 18.42
N ASP A 10 -4.17 0.34 18.52
CA ASP A 10 -4.78 1.62 18.91
C ASP A 10 -5.49 2.33 17.74
N GLY A 11 -5.41 1.77 16.55
CA GLY A 11 -6.08 2.32 15.37
C GLY A 11 -6.34 1.29 14.29
N TYR A 12 -7.35 1.58 13.47
CA TYR A 12 -7.69 0.83 12.28
C TYR A 12 -8.00 1.80 11.13
N VAL A 13 -7.55 1.46 9.94
CA VAL A 13 -7.86 2.22 8.73
C VAL A 13 -8.53 1.28 7.74
N ASN A 14 -9.74 1.60 7.35
CA ASN A 14 -10.44 0.91 6.28
C ASN A 14 -10.42 1.79 5.02
N SER A 15 -9.36 1.64 4.24
CA SER A 15 -9.18 2.38 3.00
C SER A 15 -10.18 1.97 1.92
N ALA A 16 -10.66 0.73 1.94
CA ALA A 16 -11.63 0.23 0.97
C ALA A 16 -12.95 1.04 0.97
N LEU A 17 -13.38 1.56 2.12
CA LEU A 17 -14.55 2.44 2.19
C LEU A 17 -14.36 3.77 1.44
N VAL A 18 -13.13 4.26 1.39
CA VAL A 18 -12.80 5.49 0.64
C VAL A 18 -12.65 5.19 -0.83
N THR A 19 -11.92 4.14 -1.17
CA THR A 19 -11.59 3.78 -2.56
C THR A 19 -12.76 3.14 -3.31
N SER A 20 -13.78 2.63 -2.61
CA SER A 20 -15.04 2.19 -3.22
C SER A 20 -15.86 3.33 -3.83
N ASN A 21 -15.62 4.58 -3.42
CA ASN A 21 -16.24 5.75 -4.04
C ASN A 21 -15.30 6.34 -5.11
N PRO A 22 -15.65 6.30 -6.41
CA PRO A 22 -14.78 6.79 -7.49
C PRO A 22 -14.37 8.26 -7.36
N GLY A 23 -15.25 9.11 -6.81
CA GLY A 23 -14.96 10.53 -6.59
C GLY A 23 -13.92 10.75 -5.50
N HIS A 24 -14.01 10.00 -4.40
CA HIS A 24 -13.02 10.03 -3.34
C HIS A 24 -11.68 9.46 -3.81
N LEU A 25 -11.71 8.32 -4.49
CA LEU A 25 -10.52 7.70 -5.08
C LEU A 25 -9.79 8.65 -6.03
N LYS A 26 -10.53 9.33 -6.93
CA LYS A 26 -9.98 10.33 -7.85
C LYS A 26 -9.29 11.46 -7.09
N SER A 27 -9.94 12.01 -6.06
CA SER A 27 -9.40 13.11 -5.26
C SER A 27 -8.13 12.69 -4.51
N LEU A 28 -8.14 11.48 -3.96
CA LEU A 28 -7.01 10.90 -3.24
C LEU A 28 -5.80 10.70 -4.17
N ALA A 29 -6.01 10.06 -5.31
CA ALA A 29 -4.96 9.82 -6.30
C ALA A 29 -4.42 11.13 -6.89
N PHE A 30 -5.27 12.13 -7.14
CA PHE A 30 -4.85 13.45 -7.59
C PHE A 30 -3.94 14.14 -6.57
N ALA A 31 -4.27 14.08 -5.29
CA ALA A 31 -3.45 14.68 -4.23
C ALA A 31 -2.07 14.00 -4.12
N VAL A 32 -2.00 12.67 -4.28
CA VAL A 32 -0.73 11.93 -4.32
C VAL A 32 0.05 12.29 -5.59
N ALA A 33 -0.59 12.30 -6.76
CA ALA A 33 0.05 12.70 -8.02
C ALA A 33 0.66 14.11 -7.94
N LYS A 34 -0.08 15.07 -7.37
CA LYS A 34 0.43 16.43 -7.14
C LYS A 34 1.69 16.43 -6.27
N ARG A 35 1.72 15.64 -5.19
CA ARG A 35 2.91 15.51 -4.33
C ARG A 35 4.11 14.90 -5.07
N LEU A 36 3.87 13.91 -5.92
CA LEU A 36 4.91 13.30 -6.75
C LEU A 36 5.47 14.30 -7.77
N CYS A 37 4.60 15.05 -8.47
CA CYS A 37 5.02 16.10 -9.40
C CYS A 37 5.85 17.18 -8.71
N GLN A 38 5.51 17.60 -7.49
CA GLN A 38 6.28 18.54 -6.69
C GLN A 38 7.69 18.03 -6.33
N ARG A 39 7.89 16.71 -6.37
CA ARG A 39 9.17 16.03 -6.15
C ARG A 39 9.87 15.67 -7.48
N ASN A 40 9.38 16.15 -8.62
CA ASN A 40 9.88 15.83 -9.96
C ASN A 40 9.88 14.32 -10.28
N ILE A 41 8.86 13.60 -9.83
CA ILE A 41 8.68 12.17 -10.07
C ILE A 41 7.66 11.98 -11.18
N TYR A 42 8.11 11.45 -12.33
CA TYR A 42 7.31 11.22 -13.54
C TYR A 42 7.59 9.80 -14.05
N PRO A 43 6.82 8.79 -13.62
CA PRO A 43 7.01 7.41 -14.05
C PRO A 43 6.41 7.15 -15.43
N ASP A 44 6.97 6.17 -16.15
CA ASP A 44 6.32 5.59 -17.33
C ASP A 44 5.21 4.60 -16.94
N TRP A 45 5.40 3.91 -15.80
CA TRP A 45 4.48 2.93 -15.24
C TRP A 45 4.23 3.16 -13.76
N VAL A 46 2.97 2.98 -13.36
CA VAL A 46 2.60 2.85 -11.94
C VAL A 46 2.15 1.41 -11.70
N VAL A 47 2.78 0.75 -10.73
CA VAL A 47 2.49 -0.65 -10.42
C VAL A 47 2.01 -0.76 -8.98
N GLY A 48 0.88 -1.43 -8.78
CA GLY A 48 0.32 -1.73 -7.47
C GLY A 48 0.37 -3.23 -7.13
N SER A 49 0.20 -3.56 -5.85
CA SER A 49 -0.18 -4.91 -5.47
C SER A 49 -1.65 -5.19 -5.85
N TYR A 50 -2.05 -6.46 -5.84
CA TYR A 50 -3.44 -6.85 -6.10
C TYR A 50 -4.44 -6.10 -5.19
N ALA A 51 -4.06 -5.76 -3.96
CA ALA A 51 -4.91 -5.02 -3.03
C ALA A 51 -5.01 -3.52 -3.36
N ALA A 52 -4.05 -2.98 -4.11
CA ALA A 52 -3.96 -1.56 -4.47
C ALA A 52 -4.36 -1.28 -5.93
N ILE A 53 -4.98 -2.23 -6.64
CA ILE A 53 -5.29 -2.10 -8.08
C ILE A 53 -6.08 -0.81 -8.37
N THR A 54 -7.13 -0.54 -7.64
CA THR A 54 -7.99 0.63 -7.88
C THR A 54 -7.22 1.94 -7.68
N PHE A 55 -6.47 2.03 -6.60
CA PHE A 55 -5.68 3.22 -6.28
C PHE A 55 -4.52 3.43 -7.27
N SER A 56 -3.74 2.38 -7.55
CA SER A 56 -2.61 2.46 -8.47
C SER A 56 -3.03 2.74 -9.91
N TYR A 57 -4.18 2.18 -10.34
CA TYR A 57 -4.78 2.49 -11.63
C TYR A 57 -5.16 3.96 -11.76
N GLU A 58 -5.88 4.48 -10.76
CA GLU A 58 -6.28 5.87 -10.78
C GLU A 58 -5.07 6.82 -10.69
N LEU A 59 -4.05 6.47 -9.90
CA LEU A 59 -2.81 7.24 -9.84
C LEU A 59 -2.08 7.23 -11.19
N ALA A 60 -1.98 6.09 -11.86
CA ALA A 60 -1.42 6.00 -13.22
C ALA A 60 -2.16 6.92 -14.18
N ARG A 61 -3.50 6.90 -14.15
CA ARG A 61 -4.33 7.77 -14.96
C ARG A 61 -4.08 9.26 -14.70
N GLN A 62 -3.92 9.67 -13.44
CA GLN A 62 -3.61 11.06 -13.06
C GLN A 62 -2.22 11.49 -13.53
N MET A 63 -1.27 10.57 -13.59
CA MET A 63 0.11 10.84 -13.99
C MET A 63 0.38 10.66 -15.50
N GLY A 64 -0.63 10.20 -16.27
CA GLY A 64 -0.45 9.89 -17.69
C GLY A 64 0.48 8.68 -17.94
N ALA A 65 0.64 7.82 -16.94
CA ALA A 65 1.47 6.63 -16.97
C ALA A 65 0.65 5.38 -17.36
N ARG A 66 1.32 4.31 -17.78
CA ARG A 66 0.70 2.99 -17.91
C ARG A 66 0.52 2.37 -16.54
N HIS A 67 -0.44 1.46 -16.43
CA HIS A 67 -0.71 0.73 -15.19
C HIS A 67 -0.39 -0.75 -15.32
N GLY A 68 0.11 -1.34 -14.25
CA GLY A 68 0.23 -2.76 -14.04
C GLY A 68 -0.03 -3.10 -12.57
N HIS A 69 -0.25 -4.37 -12.28
CA HIS A 69 -0.41 -4.85 -10.91
C HIS A 69 0.13 -6.27 -10.78
N THR A 70 0.42 -6.65 -9.57
CA THR A 70 0.78 -8.02 -9.23
C THR A 70 -0.42 -8.76 -8.65
N GLU A 71 -0.43 -10.08 -8.78
CA GLU A 71 -1.39 -10.97 -8.16
C GLU A 71 -0.74 -11.76 -7.03
N LYS A 72 -1.54 -12.30 -6.11
CA LYS A 72 -1.03 -13.21 -5.09
C LYS A 72 -0.65 -14.55 -5.72
N ASP A 73 0.50 -15.10 -5.32
CA ASP A 73 0.82 -16.48 -5.63
C ASP A 73 -0.16 -17.41 -4.87
N PRO A 74 -0.93 -18.26 -5.54
CA PRO A 74 -1.85 -19.17 -4.88
C PRO A 74 -1.16 -20.22 -4.00
N ASN A 75 0.13 -20.48 -4.25
CA ASN A 75 0.92 -21.46 -3.54
C ASN A 75 1.73 -20.86 -2.37
N ASP A 76 2.01 -19.56 -2.41
CA ASP A 76 2.69 -18.84 -1.31
C ASP A 76 2.09 -17.43 -1.17
N PRO A 77 1.22 -17.19 -0.18
CA PRO A 77 0.56 -15.90 0.02
C PRO A 77 1.51 -14.71 0.30
N ARG A 78 2.78 -14.99 0.61
CA ARG A 78 3.80 -13.95 0.82
C ARG A 78 4.43 -13.48 -0.49
N ARG A 79 4.27 -14.25 -1.57
CA ARG A 79 4.80 -13.95 -2.90
C ARG A 79 3.78 -13.25 -3.76
N GLN A 80 4.29 -12.49 -4.72
CA GLN A 80 3.51 -11.84 -5.76
C GLN A 80 3.91 -12.39 -7.13
N LEU A 81 2.97 -12.39 -8.07
CA LEU A 81 3.18 -12.77 -9.46
C LEU A 81 3.02 -11.54 -10.34
N TRP A 82 3.98 -11.33 -11.24
CA TRP A 82 3.95 -10.29 -12.26
C TRP A 82 3.43 -10.87 -13.58
N GLN A 83 2.14 -10.80 -13.80
CA GLN A 83 1.43 -11.29 -14.99
C GLN A 83 0.16 -10.45 -15.20
N PRO A 84 -0.30 -10.26 -16.43
CA PRO A 84 0.27 -10.62 -17.73
C PRO A 84 1.12 -9.50 -18.36
N PHE A 85 1.63 -8.58 -17.56
CA PHE A 85 2.25 -7.35 -18.04
C PHE A 85 3.72 -7.56 -18.43
N GLU A 86 4.15 -6.79 -19.45
CA GLU A 86 5.54 -6.66 -19.86
C GLU A 86 5.90 -5.19 -19.93
N ILE A 87 6.90 -4.78 -19.14
CA ILE A 87 7.42 -3.41 -19.14
C ILE A 87 8.68 -3.41 -20.01
N PRO A 88 8.74 -2.58 -21.06
CA PRO A 88 9.91 -2.51 -21.92
C PRO A 88 11.16 -2.01 -21.18
N GLU A 89 12.34 -2.38 -21.68
CA GLU A 89 13.62 -1.99 -21.14
C GLU A 89 13.73 -0.46 -20.91
N GLY A 90 14.38 -0.10 -19.82
CA GLY A 90 14.70 1.29 -19.48
C GLY A 90 13.53 2.12 -18.98
N LYS A 91 12.32 1.57 -18.93
CA LYS A 91 11.15 2.27 -18.41
C LYS A 91 11.23 2.50 -16.91
N ILE A 92 10.72 3.66 -16.48
CA ILE A 92 10.70 4.08 -15.08
C ILE A 92 9.40 3.59 -14.44
N VAL A 93 9.54 2.80 -13.37
CA VAL A 93 8.43 2.22 -12.62
C VAL A 93 8.32 2.89 -11.25
N LEU A 94 7.14 3.41 -10.94
CA LEU A 94 6.73 3.83 -9.60
C LEU A 94 5.84 2.77 -9.00
N GLN A 95 6.18 2.26 -7.84
CA GLN A 95 5.26 1.44 -7.07
C GLN A 95 4.28 2.30 -6.30
N ALA A 96 3.01 1.88 -6.25
CA ALA A 96 1.96 2.55 -5.51
C ALA A 96 1.13 1.55 -4.69
N GLU A 97 0.92 1.87 -3.42
CA GLU A 97 0.08 1.10 -2.50
C GLU A 97 -1.01 2.01 -1.92
N GLU A 98 -2.16 1.46 -1.63
CA GLU A 98 -3.24 2.23 -1.00
C GLU A 98 -2.90 2.58 0.44
N LEU A 99 -2.37 1.59 1.16
CA LEU A 99 -1.94 1.69 2.55
C LEU A 99 -0.63 0.92 2.76
N ILE A 100 0.36 1.56 3.39
CA ILE A 100 1.59 0.90 3.82
C ILE A 100 1.61 0.85 5.35
N THR A 101 1.79 -0.35 5.91
CA THR A 101 2.05 -0.59 7.34
C THR A 101 3.46 -1.05 7.60
N SER A 102 3.88 -2.04 6.80
CA SER A 102 5.22 -2.56 6.70
C SER A 102 5.58 -2.71 5.22
N PHE A 103 6.83 -2.95 4.91
CA PHE A 103 7.28 -3.03 3.51
C PHE A 103 7.20 -4.44 2.91
N GLY A 104 6.56 -5.41 3.59
CA GLY A 104 6.51 -6.80 3.13
C GLY A 104 5.88 -6.94 1.74
N THR A 105 4.67 -6.42 1.54
CA THR A 105 4.02 -6.41 0.22
C THR A 105 4.81 -5.58 -0.79
N THR A 106 5.34 -4.43 -0.36
CA THR A 106 6.14 -3.55 -1.22
C THR A 106 7.35 -4.28 -1.81
N PHE A 107 8.11 -5.01 -0.99
CA PHE A 107 9.25 -5.79 -1.47
C PHE A 107 8.83 -6.98 -2.33
N ALA A 108 7.74 -7.67 -1.96
CA ALA A 108 7.23 -8.79 -2.77
C ALA A 108 6.81 -8.36 -4.18
N VAL A 109 6.21 -7.16 -4.33
CA VAL A 109 5.87 -6.58 -5.65
C VAL A 109 7.14 -6.28 -6.45
N ARG A 110 8.14 -5.65 -5.85
CA ARG A 110 9.41 -5.34 -6.51
C ARG A 110 10.13 -6.60 -6.97
N GLU A 111 10.26 -7.58 -6.10
CA GLU A 111 10.84 -8.88 -6.42
C GLU A 111 10.11 -9.57 -7.57
N ALA A 112 8.77 -9.52 -7.60
CA ALA A 112 7.99 -10.10 -8.68
C ALA A 112 8.31 -9.44 -10.03
N ILE A 113 8.38 -8.11 -10.08
CA ILE A 113 8.74 -7.38 -11.30
C ILE A 113 10.17 -7.73 -11.73
N GLU A 114 11.15 -7.65 -10.83
CA GLU A 114 12.57 -7.90 -11.12
C GLU A 114 12.83 -9.34 -11.62
N ARG A 115 12.06 -10.31 -11.13
CA ARG A 115 12.24 -11.73 -11.49
C ARG A 115 11.46 -12.16 -12.71
N GLN A 116 10.33 -11.55 -13.01
CA GLN A 116 9.37 -12.06 -13.99
C GLN A 116 9.18 -11.12 -15.17
N ASN A 117 9.61 -9.85 -15.10
CA ASN A 117 9.61 -9.00 -16.28
C ASN A 117 10.74 -9.42 -17.21
N PRO A 118 10.47 -9.60 -18.53
CA PRO A 118 11.50 -10.05 -19.48
C PRO A 118 12.69 -9.12 -19.56
N ASP A 119 12.45 -7.82 -19.54
CA ASP A 119 13.46 -6.79 -19.68
C ASP A 119 13.77 -6.11 -18.34
N PRO A 120 15.01 -5.62 -18.14
CA PRO A 120 15.35 -4.86 -16.94
C PRO A 120 14.62 -3.52 -16.94
N VAL A 121 14.09 -3.14 -15.77
CA VAL A 121 13.35 -1.91 -15.55
C VAL A 121 13.94 -1.09 -14.41
N LYS A 122 13.72 0.23 -14.43
CA LYS A 122 14.15 1.11 -13.35
C LYS A 122 13.02 1.30 -12.34
N ILE A 123 13.02 0.53 -11.26
CA ILE A 123 12.09 0.76 -10.15
C ILE A 123 12.62 1.90 -9.29
N LEU A 124 11.81 2.94 -9.10
CA LEU A 124 12.20 4.09 -8.29
C LEU A 124 12.38 3.70 -6.81
N PRO A 125 13.35 4.30 -6.09
CA PRO A 125 13.56 4.02 -4.67
C PRO A 125 12.45 4.59 -3.77
N VAL A 126 11.48 5.27 -4.35
CA VAL A 126 10.30 5.80 -3.69
C VAL A 126 9.10 4.89 -3.93
N VAL A 127 8.22 4.79 -2.92
CA VAL A 127 6.89 4.18 -3.05
C VAL A 127 5.82 5.24 -2.76
N ALA A 128 4.81 5.33 -3.62
CA ALA A 128 3.68 6.22 -3.42
C ALA A 128 2.57 5.54 -2.61
N THR A 129 1.96 6.25 -1.69
CA THR A 129 0.82 5.73 -0.94
C THR A 129 -0.15 6.82 -0.53
N ALA A 130 -1.42 6.46 -0.41
CA ALA A 130 -2.40 7.34 0.21
C ALA A 130 -2.11 7.47 1.71
N ILE A 131 -1.86 6.36 2.38
CA ILE A 131 -1.69 6.31 3.84
C ILE A 131 -0.44 5.49 4.20
N TYR A 132 0.48 6.12 4.92
CA TYR A 132 1.60 5.44 5.58
C TYR A 132 1.31 5.34 7.07
N ARG A 133 1.22 4.11 7.57
CA ARG A 133 0.82 3.79 8.94
C ARG A 133 1.87 2.92 9.64
N PRO A 134 3.06 3.44 9.90
CA PRO A 134 4.09 2.71 10.64
C PRO A 134 3.76 2.61 12.13
N PRO A 135 4.41 1.72 12.88
CA PRO A 135 4.29 1.69 14.35
C PRO A 135 4.86 2.94 15.03
N GLN A 136 5.80 3.61 14.36
CA GLN A 136 6.43 4.85 14.80
C GLN A 136 6.78 5.72 13.61
N LEU A 137 6.58 7.04 13.72
CA LEU A 137 7.03 8.03 12.73
C LEU A 137 8.45 8.51 13.03
N GLY A 138 9.11 9.08 12.01
CA GLY A 138 10.43 9.69 12.16
C GLY A 138 11.58 8.68 12.33
N VAL A 139 11.36 7.43 11.95
CA VAL A 139 12.41 6.42 11.88
C VAL A 139 12.84 6.20 10.43
N ASP A 140 14.08 5.78 10.23
CA ASP A 140 14.58 5.43 8.90
C ASP A 140 13.77 4.30 8.29
N THR A 141 13.44 4.46 7.03
CA THR A 141 12.68 3.47 6.25
C THR A 141 13.55 2.91 5.12
N PRO A 142 13.35 1.64 4.74
CA PRO A 142 14.16 1.02 3.68
C PRO A 142 13.89 1.62 2.30
N LEU A 143 12.79 2.34 2.14
CA LEU A 143 12.40 3.06 0.94
C LEU A 143 11.89 4.45 1.32
N ASP A 144 12.08 5.41 0.44
CA ASP A 144 11.43 6.71 0.55
C ASP A 144 9.90 6.54 0.35
N VAL A 145 9.10 7.13 1.22
CA VAL A 145 7.64 7.02 1.18
C VAL A 145 7.02 8.36 0.81
N ALA A 146 6.41 8.42 -0.36
CA ALA A 146 5.60 9.58 -0.77
C ALA A 146 4.14 9.37 -0.31
N ALA A 147 3.88 9.58 0.96
CA ALA A 147 2.56 9.42 1.55
C ALA A 147 1.75 10.72 1.52
N LEU A 148 0.42 10.63 1.33
CA LEU A 148 -0.47 11.76 1.52
C LEU A 148 -0.74 12.01 3.00
N VAL A 149 -0.99 10.93 3.75
CA VAL A 149 -1.21 10.94 5.19
C VAL A 149 -0.21 9.99 5.86
N GLU A 150 0.43 10.49 6.91
CA GLU A 150 1.29 9.67 7.77
C GLU A 150 0.70 9.64 9.18
N ARG A 151 0.52 8.43 9.72
CA ARG A 151 -0.02 8.24 11.06
C ARG A 151 0.59 7.04 11.75
N ALA A 152 1.26 7.27 12.87
CA ALA A 152 1.70 6.15 13.70
C ALA A 152 0.49 5.40 14.27
N VAL A 153 0.50 4.08 14.12
CA VAL A 153 -0.49 3.19 14.73
C VAL A 153 0.23 2.00 15.33
N LYS A 154 0.15 1.89 16.63
CA LYS A 154 0.84 0.84 17.38
C LYS A 154 0.03 -0.45 17.38
N SER A 155 0.75 -1.56 17.44
CA SER A 155 0.14 -2.88 17.58
C SER A 155 0.92 -3.70 18.61
N TRP A 156 0.21 -4.54 19.36
CA TRP A 156 0.76 -5.35 20.44
C TRP A 156 0.20 -6.76 20.38
N ARG A 157 0.96 -7.71 20.90
CA ARG A 157 0.40 -9.01 21.29
C ARG A 157 -0.56 -8.79 22.44
N ARG A 158 -1.56 -9.65 22.55
CA ARG A 158 -2.66 -9.53 23.54
C ARG A 158 -2.15 -9.46 24.98
N ASP A 159 -1.16 -10.28 25.31
CA ASP A 159 -0.54 -10.38 26.64
C ASP A 159 0.25 -9.13 27.04
N GLY A 160 0.74 -8.36 26.07
CA GLY A 160 1.48 -7.11 26.27
C GLY A 160 0.71 -5.85 25.88
N CYS A 161 -0.59 -5.94 25.62
CA CYS A 161 -1.37 -4.78 25.15
C CYS A 161 -1.78 -3.86 26.31
N PRO A 162 -1.29 -2.59 26.34
CA PRO A 162 -1.62 -1.65 27.40
C PRO A 162 -3.11 -1.27 27.44
N LEU A 163 -3.78 -1.31 26.29
CA LEU A 163 -5.22 -1.02 26.21
C LEU A 163 -6.04 -2.16 26.83
N CYS A 164 -5.65 -3.42 26.59
CA CYS A 164 -6.28 -4.56 27.24
C CYS A 164 -6.06 -4.55 28.76
N ALA A 165 -4.85 -4.18 29.21
CA ALA A 165 -4.54 -4.05 30.64
C ALA A 165 -5.38 -2.97 31.35
N GLN A 166 -5.79 -1.94 30.60
CA GLN A 166 -6.66 -0.86 31.10
C GLN A 166 -8.16 -1.19 30.99
N GLY A 167 -8.53 -2.41 30.55
CA GLY A 167 -9.92 -2.83 30.39
C GLY A 167 -10.64 -2.20 29.19
N SER A 168 -9.91 -1.69 28.19
CA SER A 168 -10.53 -1.17 26.97
C SER A 168 -11.33 -2.24 26.25
N GLN A 169 -12.56 -1.92 25.82
CA GLN A 169 -13.38 -2.78 25.00
C GLN A 169 -12.63 -3.16 23.72
N ARG A 170 -12.60 -4.44 23.42
CA ARG A 170 -11.96 -4.97 22.23
C ARG A 170 -12.99 -5.15 21.13
N LEU A 171 -12.85 -4.35 20.08
CA LEU A 171 -13.67 -4.43 18.88
C LEU A 171 -12.90 -5.23 17.81
N HIS A 172 -13.54 -6.17 17.18
CA HIS A 172 -12.98 -6.83 16.01
C HIS A 172 -13.06 -5.89 14.80
N TRP A 173 -12.06 -5.91 13.93
CA TRP A 173 -12.03 -5.02 12.75
C TRP A 173 -13.30 -5.14 11.88
N ALA A 174 -13.89 -6.34 11.78
CA ALA A 174 -15.11 -6.58 11.01
C ALA A 174 -16.33 -5.84 11.60
N GLU A 175 -16.41 -5.69 12.92
CA GLU A 175 -17.47 -4.91 13.57
C GLU A 175 -17.38 -3.42 13.18
N LEU A 176 -16.15 -2.91 12.98
CA LEU A 176 -15.92 -1.53 12.54
C LEU A 176 -16.26 -1.31 11.06
N THR A 177 -16.32 -2.36 10.27
CA THR A 177 -16.62 -2.31 8.84
C THR A 177 -18.06 -2.67 8.49
N GLY A 178 -18.87 -3.01 9.49
CA GLY A 178 -20.24 -3.48 9.29
C GLY A 178 -20.33 -4.86 8.63
N GLN A 179 -19.23 -5.62 8.62
CA GLN A 179 -19.21 -7.01 8.18
C GLN A 179 -19.63 -7.91 9.36
N THR A 180 -20.58 -8.78 9.12
CA THR A 180 -20.92 -9.84 10.07
C THR A 180 -19.77 -10.85 10.13
N VAL A 181 -19.27 -11.15 11.33
CA VAL A 181 -18.22 -12.16 11.58
C VAL A 181 -18.84 -13.55 11.51
#